data_1fd238aa46b53ac72bb04b21f4567d06
#
_entry.id   1fd238aa46b53ac72bb04b21f4567d06
#
_cell.length_a   1.000
_cell.length_b   1.000
_cell.length_c   1.000
_cell.angle_alpha   90.00
_cell.angle_beta   90.00
_cell.angle_gamma   90.00
#
_symmetry.space_group_name_H-M   'P 1'
#
loop_
_entity.id
_entity.type
_entity.pdbx_description
1 polymer ?
#
loop_
_entity_poly.entity_id
_entity_poly.type
_entity_poly.pdbx_seq_one_letter_code
_entity_poly.pdbx_strand_id
1 'polypeptide(L)'
;MSGMSDYLERYPGALMNTFGPPKLVLTRGAGAHVWDADGTEYVDFLGGIAVNALGHAHPALVDAVTTQLSTLGHVSNFFATVPQVELAERLLALADAPAGSKVFFTNSGTEANEAAFKLTRRTGRTHIVAAEGGFHGRTMGALALTSKEAYRAPFEPLPGEVTFVPYGDAEALAAAVTDRTAAILLEPMQGEAGVVVPPEGYLAAARAIADDHGSLLWIDEVQTGLGRVGRWFASEGVRADVLTVAKGLGGGFPIGACLGLGAAGDLLQPGNHGTTFGGNPVACAAALAVIATIEDEGLLEHVTVLGHKLRDGLAADSRVAEVRGEGLLIGLDLVSESSAQVVAAAQERGFILNAPTPSRIRLAPPLVLTTDDAEALLAAWPGILDAAGVQ
;
A
#
# COMPACT_ATOMS: atom_id res chain seq x y z
N MET A 1 20.58 -25.24 15.52
CA MET A 1 19.40 -24.45 15.03
C MET A 1 18.91 -25.17 13.79
N SER A 2 17.59 -25.31 13.62
CA SER A 2 17.01 -25.92 12.41
C SER A 2 17.38 -25.06 11.19
N GLY A 3 17.88 -25.66 10.12
CA GLY A 3 18.21 -24.97 8.88
C GLY A 3 16.94 -24.58 8.09
N MET A 4 17.12 -23.82 7.00
CA MET A 4 16.01 -23.33 6.15
C MET A 4 15.10 -24.48 5.69
N SER A 5 15.67 -25.63 5.28
CA SER A 5 14.92 -26.79 4.79
C SER A 5 13.90 -27.34 5.80
N ASP A 6 14.26 -27.42 7.10
CA ASP A 6 13.36 -27.93 8.15
C ASP A 6 12.08 -27.09 8.28
N TYR A 7 12.18 -25.76 8.22
CA TYR A 7 11.01 -24.88 8.28
C TYR A 7 10.16 -24.94 7.02
N LEU A 8 10.76 -25.02 5.84
CA LEU A 8 10.03 -25.14 4.57
C LEU A 8 9.25 -26.45 4.48
N GLU A 9 9.81 -27.57 5.00
CA GLU A 9 9.12 -28.86 5.06
C GLU A 9 7.94 -28.85 6.03
N ARG A 10 8.04 -28.12 7.14
CA ARG A 10 6.98 -28.03 8.17
C ARG A 10 5.86 -27.03 7.82
N TYR A 11 6.16 -26.01 7.00
CA TYR A 11 5.25 -24.94 6.67
C TYR A 11 3.88 -25.43 6.12
N PRO A 12 3.81 -26.34 5.11
CA PRO A 12 2.54 -26.81 4.56
C PRO A 12 1.68 -27.60 5.54
N GLY A 13 2.28 -28.18 6.59
CA GLY A 13 1.56 -28.91 7.63
C GLY A 13 0.94 -28.03 8.72
N ALA A 14 1.37 -26.76 8.83
CA ALA A 14 0.98 -25.87 9.90
C ALA A 14 0.12 -24.67 9.44
N LEU A 15 0.26 -24.23 8.21
CA LEU A 15 -0.37 -23.02 7.69
C LEU A 15 -1.31 -23.32 6.51
N MET A 16 -2.42 -22.56 6.42
CA MET A 16 -3.32 -22.67 5.27
C MET A 16 -2.58 -22.25 4.00
N ASN A 17 -2.70 -23.03 2.94
CA ASN A 17 -2.02 -22.82 1.66
C ASN A 17 -2.67 -21.69 0.82
N THR A 18 -2.72 -20.47 1.37
CA THR A 18 -3.31 -19.30 0.70
C THR A 18 -2.30 -18.54 -0.17
N PHE A 19 -0.99 -18.70 0.09
CA PHE A 19 0.10 -18.01 -0.62
C PHE A 19 1.02 -18.96 -1.39
N GLY A 20 0.76 -20.27 -1.34
CA GLY A 20 1.71 -21.29 -1.81
C GLY A 20 2.91 -21.47 -0.88
N PRO A 21 3.79 -22.42 -1.16
CA PRO A 21 4.97 -22.68 -0.33
C PRO A 21 5.98 -21.53 -0.47
N PRO A 22 6.50 -20.98 0.65
CA PRO A 22 7.56 -19.97 0.61
C PRO A 22 8.87 -20.57 0.08
N LYS A 23 9.71 -19.68 -0.50
CA LYS A 23 11.03 -20.07 -1.01
C LYS A 23 12.17 -19.78 -0.03
N LEU A 24 11.96 -18.84 0.88
CA LEU A 24 12.95 -18.39 1.88
C LEU A 24 12.35 -18.44 3.27
N VAL A 25 13.20 -18.66 4.27
CA VAL A 25 12.89 -18.48 5.68
C VAL A 25 13.75 -17.32 6.19
N LEU A 26 13.15 -16.13 6.30
CA LEU A 26 13.83 -14.93 6.77
C LEU A 26 13.84 -14.91 8.30
N THR A 27 14.99 -14.60 8.90
CA THR A 27 15.20 -14.66 10.36
C THR A 27 15.68 -13.35 10.97
N ARG A 28 16.19 -12.41 10.16
CA ARG A 28 16.70 -11.12 10.60
C ARG A 28 16.48 -10.07 9.52
N GLY A 29 16.34 -8.80 9.94
CA GLY A 29 16.34 -7.65 9.05
C GLY A 29 17.00 -6.44 9.72
N ALA A 30 17.60 -5.54 8.90
CA ALA A 30 18.14 -4.26 9.34
C ALA A 30 18.13 -3.29 8.14
N GLY A 31 17.50 -2.12 8.26
CA GLY A 31 17.34 -1.21 7.14
C GLY A 31 16.65 -1.88 5.95
N ALA A 32 17.22 -1.78 4.77
CA ALA A 32 16.71 -2.45 3.56
C ALA A 32 17.22 -3.89 3.39
N HIS A 33 17.93 -4.47 4.37
CA HIS A 33 18.52 -5.79 4.27
C HIS A 33 17.79 -6.83 5.10
N VAL A 34 17.72 -8.04 4.59
CA VAL A 34 17.18 -9.22 5.29
C VAL A 34 18.13 -10.41 5.15
N TRP A 35 18.08 -11.32 6.11
CA TRP A 35 18.90 -12.55 6.13
C TRP A 35 18.01 -13.77 6.28
N ASP A 36 18.29 -14.78 5.51
CA ASP A 36 17.63 -16.07 5.64
C ASP A 36 18.19 -16.92 6.80
N ALA A 37 17.60 -18.10 7.00
CA ALA A 37 17.99 -19.02 8.08
C ALA A 37 19.37 -19.66 7.86
N ASP A 38 19.92 -19.61 6.65
CA ASP A 38 21.25 -20.10 6.32
C ASP A 38 22.30 -18.96 6.37
N GLY A 39 21.86 -17.73 6.65
CA GLY A 39 22.70 -16.55 6.83
C GLY A 39 22.96 -15.77 5.55
N THR A 40 22.31 -16.11 4.44
CA THR A 40 22.42 -15.37 3.18
C THR A 40 21.73 -14.02 3.31
N GLU A 41 22.39 -12.97 2.86
CA GLU A 41 21.91 -11.60 2.86
C GLU A 41 21.22 -11.24 1.55
N TYR A 42 20.15 -10.46 1.66
CA TYR A 42 19.40 -9.93 0.53
C TYR A 42 19.06 -8.45 0.76
N VAL A 43 19.09 -7.65 -0.31
CA VAL A 43 18.49 -6.30 -0.32
C VAL A 43 17.02 -6.43 -0.68
N ASP A 44 16.15 -5.89 0.18
CA ASP A 44 14.69 -6.02 0.08
C ASP A 44 14.08 -4.90 -0.77
N PHE A 45 13.90 -5.15 -2.08
CA PHE A 45 13.19 -4.25 -2.99
C PHE A 45 11.67 -4.48 -3.01
N LEU A 46 11.13 -5.32 -2.11
CA LEU A 46 9.70 -5.54 -1.95
C LEU A 46 9.12 -4.79 -0.74
N GLY A 47 9.93 -4.62 0.32
CA GLY A 47 9.54 -3.89 1.53
C GLY A 47 8.29 -4.43 2.22
N GLY A 48 8.07 -5.77 2.21
CA GLY A 48 6.83 -6.37 2.73
C GLY A 48 5.59 -5.98 1.92
N ILE A 49 5.72 -5.72 0.64
CA ILE A 49 4.71 -5.15 -0.28
C ILE A 49 4.41 -3.69 0.08
N ALA A 50 5.43 -2.84 0.00
CA ALA A 50 5.39 -1.40 0.32
C ALA A 50 4.97 -1.08 1.78
N VAL A 51 5.26 -1.98 2.72
CA VAL A 51 4.86 -1.86 4.14
C VAL A 51 5.99 -1.29 5.00
N ASN A 52 7.21 -1.81 4.85
CA ASN A 52 8.33 -1.48 5.71
C ASN A 52 8.94 -0.12 5.31
N ALA A 53 8.22 0.97 5.60
CA ALA A 53 8.65 2.32 5.20
C ALA A 53 10.06 2.66 5.73
N LEU A 54 10.32 2.38 6.99
CA LEU A 54 11.63 2.61 7.62
C LEU A 54 12.57 1.38 7.54
N GLY A 55 12.24 0.40 6.71
CA GLY A 55 12.98 -0.86 6.66
C GLY A 55 12.75 -1.73 7.89
N HIS A 56 13.69 -2.64 8.10
CA HIS A 56 13.63 -3.62 9.18
C HIS A 56 14.36 -3.12 10.42
N ALA A 57 13.77 -3.36 11.59
CA ALA A 57 14.35 -3.07 12.91
C ALA A 57 14.85 -1.61 13.08
N HIS A 58 14.15 -0.63 12.49
CA HIS A 58 14.54 0.78 12.61
C HIS A 58 14.51 1.22 14.08
N PRO A 59 15.59 1.84 14.59
CA PRO A 59 15.70 2.17 16.03
C PRO A 59 14.53 3.01 16.55
N ALA A 60 14.12 4.06 15.82
CA ALA A 60 13.02 4.94 16.22
C ALA A 60 11.69 4.17 16.37
N LEU A 61 11.40 3.25 15.44
CA LEU A 61 10.20 2.42 15.49
C LEU A 61 10.24 1.43 16.65
N VAL A 62 11.38 0.74 16.84
CA VAL A 62 11.56 -0.24 17.93
C VAL A 62 11.44 0.45 19.28
N ASP A 63 12.05 1.62 19.45
CA ASP A 63 12.01 2.39 20.70
C ASP A 63 10.58 2.86 21.01
N ALA A 64 9.88 3.46 20.06
CA ALA A 64 8.51 3.91 20.22
C ALA A 64 7.56 2.77 20.62
N VAL A 65 7.64 1.63 19.94
CA VAL A 65 6.83 0.45 20.23
C VAL A 65 7.15 -0.11 21.62
N THR A 66 8.42 -0.26 21.96
CA THR A 66 8.86 -0.80 23.25
C THR A 66 8.45 0.11 24.41
N THR A 67 8.65 1.41 24.26
CA THR A 67 8.29 2.42 25.27
C THR A 67 6.78 2.43 25.48
N GLN A 68 6.00 2.51 24.41
CA GLN A 68 4.55 2.56 24.52
C GLN A 68 3.96 1.24 25.07
N LEU A 69 4.47 0.09 24.62
CA LEU A 69 4.03 -1.21 25.13
C LEU A 69 4.35 -1.38 26.63
N SER A 70 5.48 -0.85 27.08
CA SER A 70 5.87 -0.87 28.50
C SER A 70 5.04 0.11 29.36
N THR A 71 4.39 1.09 28.74
CA THR A 71 3.57 2.11 29.43
C THR A 71 2.09 1.72 29.42
N LEU A 72 1.52 1.50 28.22
CA LEU A 72 0.11 1.19 28.03
C LEU A 72 -0.10 0.53 26.66
N GLY A 73 -0.36 -0.79 26.64
CA GLY A 73 -0.43 -1.56 25.40
C GLY A 73 -1.79 -1.47 24.69
N HIS A 74 -2.89 -1.68 25.43
CA HIS A 74 -4.26 -1.68 24.90
C HIS A 74 -5.31 -1.33 25.94
N VAL A 75 -6.32 -0.54 25.57
CA VAL A 75 -7.39 -0.09 26.49
C VAL A 75 -8.80 -0.13 25.90
N SER A 76 -9.03 -0.49 24.67
CA SER A 76 -10.26 -0.31 23.89
C SER A 76 -10.61 1.16 23.56
N ASN A 77 -11.48 1.33 22.56
CA ASN A 77 -11.96 2.66 22.13
C ASN A 77 -13.05 3.26 23.08
N PHE A 78 -13.27 2.69 24.26
CA PHE A 78 -14.04 3.35 25.32
C PHE A 78 -13.23 4.43 26.05
N PHE A 79 -11.92 4.45 25.88
CA PHE A 79 -11.01 5.40 26.48
C PHE A 79 -10.14 6.06 25.41
N ALA A 80 -9.91 7.35 25.54
CA ALA A 80 -8.94 8.05 24.71
C ALA A 80 -7.51 7.77 25.21
N THR A 81 -6.56 7.73 24.27
CA THR A 81 -5.12 7.69 24.56
C THR A 81 -4.40 8.81 23.83
N VAL A 82 -3.33 9.32 24.43
CA VAL A 82 -2.55 10.43 23.84
C VAL A 82 -2.06 10.10 22.43
N PRO A 83 -1.38 8.96 22.18
CA PRO A 83 -0.90 8.64 20.82
C PRO A 83 -2.02 8.54 19.78
N GLN A 84 -3.22 8.08 20.18
CA GLN A 84 -4.35 7.99 19.27
C GLN A 84 -4.84 9.36 18.78
N VAL A 85 -4.98 10.32 19.72
CA VAL A 85 -5.42 11.68 19.40
C VAL A 85 -4.37 12.39 18.55
N GLU A 86 -3.11 12.35 18.98
CA GLU A 86 -1.98 12.98 18.26
C GLU A 86 -1.83 12.43 16.84
N LEU A 87 -1.95 11.11 16.64
CA LEU A 87 -1.88 10.51 15.32
C LEU A 87 -3.06 10.94 14.42
N ALA A 88 -4.28 11.02 15.00
CA ALA A 88 -5.44 11.48 14.23
C ALA A 88 -5.25 12.92 13.75
N GLU A 89 -4.85 13.82 14.65
CA GLU A 89 -4.55 15.22 14.35
C GLU A 89 -3.43 15.32 13.30
N ARG A 90 -2.39 14.50 13.46
CA ARG A 90 -1.25 14.50 12.52
C ARG A 90 -1.65 14.05 11.12
N LEU A 91 -2.42 12.97 10.98
CA LEU A 91 -2.90 12.49 9.68
C LEU A 91 -3.81 13.51 8.99
N LEU A 92 -4.69 14.17 9.74
CA LEU A 92 -5.55 15.23 9.21
C LEU A 92 -4.73 16.44 8.75
N ALA A 93 -3.69 16.82 9.50
CA ALA A 93 -2.79 17.91 9.10
C ALA A 93 -2.00 17.56 7.82
N LEU A 94 -1.46 16.34 7.71
CA LEU A 94 -0.75 15.89 6.52
C LEU A 94 -1.64 15.82 5.27
N ALA A 95 -2.92 15.53 5.45
CA ALA A 95 -3.91 15.48 4.37
C ALA A 95 -4.51 16.86 4.02
N ASP A 96 -4.04 17.95 4.63
CA ASP A 96 -4.64 19.29 4.50
C ASP A 96 -6.17 19.24 4.66
N ALA A 97 -6.62 18.48 5.67
CA ALA A 97 -8.01 18.10 5.83
C ALA A 97 -8.87 19.30 6.25
N PRO A 98 -10.03 19.54 5.61
CA PRO A 98 -10.92 20.63 5.98
C PRO A 98 -11.55 20.42 7.36
N ALA A 99 -12.07 21.50 7.95
CA ALA A 99 -12.77 21.44 9.23
C ALA A 99 -13.92 20.41 9.21
N GLY A 100 -14.10 19.68 10.30
CA GLY A 100 -15.09 18.61 10.43
C GLY A 100 -14.55 17.21 10.05
N SER A 101 -13.34 17.12 9.50
CA SER A 101 -12.70 15.85 9.18
C SER A 101 -12.42 15.01 10.43
N LYS A 102 -12.53 13.68 10.28
CA LYS A 102 -12.30 12.72 11.39
C LYS A 102 -11.62 11.47 10.91
N VAL A 103 -10.90 10.80 11.81
CA VAL A 103 -10.17 9.55 11.56
C VAL A 103 -10.85 8.40 12.30
N PHE A 104 -11.01 7.27 11.61
CA PHE A 104 -11.34 5.98 12.19
C PHE A 104 -10.14 5.03 11.99
N PHE A 105 -9.52 4.61 13.09
CA PHE A 105 -8.37 3.70 13.04
C PHE A 105 -8.78 2.24 12.91
N THR A 106 -7.95 1.48 12.21
CA THR A 106 -8.09 0.06 11.94
C THR A 106 -6.72 -0.64 12.07
N ASN A 107 -6.64 -1.94 11.72
CA ASN A 107 -5.39 -2.70 11.83
C ASN A 107 -4.77 -3.04 10.46
N SER A 108 -5.46 -2.71 9.38
CA SER A 108 -5.04 -3.06 8.01
C SER A 108 -5.73 -2.18 6.98
N GLY A 109 -5.20 -2.19 5.73
CA GLY A 109 -5.85 -1.49 4.61
C GLY A 109 -7.22 -2.06 4.26
N THR A 110 -7.38 -3.40 4.33
CA THR A 110 -8.70 -4.01 4.08
C THR A 110 -9.75 -3.55 5.10
N GLU A 111 -9.40 -3.44 6.39
CA GLU A 111 -10.30 -2.91 7.42
C GLU A 111 -10.57 -1.41 7.23
N ALA A 112 -9.58 -0.62 6.80
CA ALA A 112 -9.79 0.79 6.45
C ALA A 112 -10.79 0.93 5.31
N ASN A 113 -10.68 0.08 4.30
CA ASN A 113 -11.62 0.02 3.18
C ASN A 113 -13.01 -0.51 3.59
N GLU A 114 -13.12 -1.45 4.54
CA GLU A 114 -14.41 -1.84 5.11
C GLU A 114 -15.10 -0.68 5.85
N ALA A 115 -14.33 0.12 6.60
CA ALA A 115 -14.86 1.30 7.27
C ALA A 115 -15.38 2.33 6.24
N ALA A 116 -14.60 2.61 5.21
CA ALA A 116 -14.97 3.48 4.11
C ALA A 116 -16.20 2.94 3.34
N PHE A 117 -16.25 1.64 3.05
CA PHE A 117 -17.40 0.99 2.42
C PHE A 117 -18.68 1.18 3.23
N LYS A 118 -18.62 1.01 4.56
CA LYS A 118 -19.76 1.29 5.46
C LYS A 118 -20.10 2.77 5.52
N LEU A 119 -19.09 3.65 5.51
CA LEU A 119 -19.28 5.10 5.48
C LEU A 119 -20.07 5.52 4.24
N THR A 120 -19.77 4.99 3.05
CA THR A 120 -20.49 5.32 1.81
C THR A 120 -21.99 4.98 1.90
N ARG A 121 -22.38 3.92 2.64
CA ARG A 121 -23.79 3.54 2.85
C ARG A 121 -24.58 4.58 3.65
N ARG A 122 -23.88 5.43 4.42
CA ARG A 122 -24.53 6.50 5.19
C ARG A 122 -24.97 7.69 4.33
N THR A 123 -24.58 7.72 3.06
CA THR A 123 -25.15 8.65 2.07
C THR A 123 -26.59 8.31 1.68
N GLY A 124 -27.09 7.14 2.05
CA GLY A 124 -28.38 6.60 1.61
C GLY A 124 -28.34 5.92 0.23
N ARG A 125 -27.17 5.89 -0.41
CA ARG A 125 -26.92 5.25 -1.71
C ARG A 125 -26.12 3.97 -1.55
N THR A 126 -26.18 3.08 -2.57
CA THR A 126 -25.54 1.74 -2.48
C THR A 126 -24.53 1.45 -3.56
N HIS A 127 -24.66 2.09 -4.72
CA HIS A 127 -23.80 1.86 -5.86
C HIS A 127 -22.43 2.50 -5.68
N ILE A 128 -21.38 1.77 -6.04
CA ILE A 128 -19.99 2.24 -6.05
C ILE A 128 -19.40 1.99 -7.43
N VAL A 129 -18.67 2.96 -7.96
CA VAL A 129 -17.86 2.78 -9.16
C VAL A 129 -16.41 2.62 -8.73
N ALA A 130 -15.77 1.54 -9.16
CA ALA A 130 -14.36 1.24 -8.91
C ALA A 130 -13.62 0.95 -10.23
N ALA A 131 -12.30 0.95 -10.22
CA ALA A 131 -11.52 0.74 -11.42
C ALA A 131 -11.12 -0.72 -11.63
N GLU A 132 -11.08 -1.17 -12.88
CA GLU A 132 -10.43 -2.42 -13.27
C GLU A 132 -8.95 -2.41 -12.86
N GLY A 133 -8.41 -3.55 -12.44
CA GLY A 133 -7.04 -3.65 -11.90
C GLY A 133 -6.89 -3.19 -10.46
N GLY A 134 -7.89 -2.53 -9.87
CA GLY A 134 -7.87 -2.09 -8.48
C GLY A 134 -7.82 -3.24 -7.46
N PHE A 135 -7.09 -3.01 -6.36
CA PHE A 135 -6.99 -3.95 -5.24
C PHE A 135 -7.23 -3.23 -3.91
N HIS A 136 -8.32 -3.58 -3.23
CA HIS A 136 -8.75 -2.88 -2.01
C HIS A 136 -8.78 -3.78 -0.76
N GLY A 137 -8.50 -5.07 -0.90
CA GLY A 137 -8.41 -6.02 0.20
C GLY A 137 -9.08 -7.37 -0.04
N ARG A 138 -9.06 -8.21 1.00
CA ARG A 138 -9.53 -9.61 0.96
C ARG A 138 -10.72 -9.90 1.88
N THR A 139 -11.15 -8.96 2.72
CA THR A 139 -12.42 -9.07 3.47
C THR A 139 -13.60 -8.91 2.50
N MET A 140 -14.77 -9.40 2.85
CA MET A 140 -15.90 -9.53 1.91
C MET A 140 -16.31 -8.20 1.26
N GLY A 141 -16.35 -7.09 2.00
CA GLY A 141 -16.67 -5.77 1.44
C GLY A 141 -15.54 -5.21 0.58
N ALA A 142 -14.30 -5.28 1.05
CA ALA A 142 -13.13 -4.84 0.28
C ALA A 142 -12.89 -5.72 -0.96
N LEU A 143 -13.20 -7.03 -0.87
CA LEU A 143 -13.14 -7.95 -2.00
C LEU A 143 -14.19 -7.61 -3.07
N ALA A 144 -15.38 -7.18 -2.67
CA ALA A 144 -16.42 -6.71 -3.61
C ALA A 144 -15.95 -5.52 -4.45
N LEU A 145 -15.03 -4.70 -3.92
CA LEU A 145 -14.45 -3.53 -4.58
C LEU A 145 -13.20 -3.86 -5.42
N THR A 146 -12.65 -5.07 -5.28
CA THR A 146 -11.47 -5.54 -5.99
C THR A 146 -11.88 -6.19 -7.31
N SER A 147 -11.39 -5.69 -8.46
CA SER A 147 -11.92 -6.08 -9.77
C SER A 147 -11.55 -7.50 -10.22
N LYS A 148 -10.43 -8.07 -9.72
CA LYS A 148 -9.89 -9.36 -10.19
C LYS A 148 -10.87 -10.51 -9.94
N GLU A 149 -11.52 -11.00 -10.99
CA GLU A 149 -12.55 -12.05 -10.94
C GLU A 149 -12.09 -13.32 -10.22
N ALA A 150 -10.86 -13.78 -10.48
CA ALA A 150 -10.30 -14.95 -9.83
C ALA A 150 -10.24 -14.86 -8.29
N TYR A 151 -10.26 -13.64 -7.73
CA TYR A 151 -10.31 -13.44 -6.28
C TYR A 151 -11.74 -13.41 -5.75
N ARG A 152 -12.70 -12.93 -6.56
CA ARG A 152 -14.10 -12.73 -6.18
C ARG A 152 -14.97 -13.96 -6.37
N ALA A 153 -14.87 -14.60 -7.54
CA ALA A 153 -15.76 -15.67 -7.96
C ALA A 153 -15.97 -16.79 -6.93
N PRO A 154 -14.94 -17.25 -6.18
CA PRO A 154 -15.14 -18.28 -5.16
C PRO A 154 -16.00 -17.85 -3.96
N PHE A 155 -16.24 -16.53 -3.78
CA PHE A 155 -16.90 -15.95 -2.60
C PHE A 155 -18.20 -15.22 -2.93
N GLU A 156 -18.66 -15.28 -4.17
CA GLU A 156 -19.94 -14.67 -4.56
C GLU A 156 -21.16 -15.41 -3.97
N PRO A 157 -22.24 -14.67 -3.59
CA PRO A 157 -22.43 -13.24 -3.81
C PRO A 157 -21.70 -12.37 -2.80
N LEU A 158 -21.02 -11.33 -3.32
CA LEU A 158 -20.34 -10.33 -2.52
C LEU A 158 -21.27 -9.14 -2.18
N PRO A 159 -21.04 -8.42 -1.08
CA PRO A 159 -21.88 -7.29 -0.72
C PRO A 159 -21.68 -6.10 -1.68
N GLY A 160 -22.77 -5.44 -2.03
CA GLY A 160 -22.76 -4.16 -2.75
C GLY A 160 -23.17 -4.25 -4.21
N GLU A 161 -23.44 -3.08 -4.76
CA GLU A 161 -23.62 -2.82 -6.18
C GLU A 161 -22.35 -2.14 -6.67
N VAL A 162 -21.45 -2.85 -7.34
CA VAL A 162 -20.17 -2.33 -7.80
C VAL A 162 -20.10 -2.43 -9.32
N THR A 163 -19.83 -1.30 -9.97
CA THR A 163 -19.50 -1.25 -11.39
C THR A 163 -18.02 -1.00 -11.54
N PHE A 164 -17.33 -1.82 -12.34
CA PHE A 164 -15.94 -1.62 -12.69
C PHE A 164 -15.83 -0.92 -14.04
N VAL A 165 -14.93 0.07 -14.12
CA VAL A 165 -14.62 0.81 -15.33
C VAL A 165 -13.12 0.71 -15.65
N PRO A 166 -12.69 0.83 -16.91
CA PRO A 166 -11.28 0.87 -17.25
C PRO A 166 -10.56 1.98 -16.47
N TYR A 167 -9.42 1.63 -15.85
CA TYR A 167 -8.64 2.59 -15.10
C TYR A 167 -8.00 3.64 -16.03
N GLY A 168 -8.16 4.92 -15.68
CA GLY A 168 -7.67 6.02 -16.49
C GLY A 168 -8.63 6.53 -17.55
N ASP A 169 -9.79 5.87 -17.75
CA ASP A 169 -10.82 6.29 -18.71
C ASP A 169 -11.88 7.16 -18.01
N ALA A 170 -11.75 8.47 -18.16
CA ALA A 170 -12.67 9.44 -17.55
C ALA A 170 -14.05 9.43 -18.21
N GLU A 171 -14.16 9.06 -19.50
CA GLU A 171 -15.45 8.99 -20.21
C GLU A 171 -16.24 7.77 -19.72
N ALA A 172 -15.59 6.61 -19.59
CA ALA A 172 -16.20 5.41 -19.02
C ALA A 172 -16.61 5.65 -17.56
N LEU A 173 -15.77 6.35 -16.78
CA LEU A 173 -16.10 6.73 -15.41
C LEU A 173 -17.35 7.59 -15.36
N ALA A 174 -17.43 8.66 -16.17
CA ALA A 174 -18.59 9.56 -16.23
C ALA A 174 -19.87 8.83 -16.65
N ALA A 175 -19.77 7.88 -17.59
CA ALA A 175 -20.92 7.09 -18.04
C ALA A 175 -21.45 6.12 -16.97
N ALA A 176 -20.59 5.65 -16.06
CA ALA A 176 -20.95 4.70 -15.01
C ALA A 176 -21.51 5.37 -13.75
N VAL A 177 -21.14 6.64 -13.48
CA VAL A 177 -21.60 7.37 -12.30
C VAL A 177 -23.02 7.92 -12.53
N THR A 178 -23.87 7.73 -11.54
CA THR A 178 -25.28 8.18 -11.58
C THR A 178 -25.70 8.74 -10.23
N ASP A 179 -26.88 9.31 -10.12
CA ASP A 179 -27.45 9.81 -8.86
C ASP A 179 -27.64 8.72 -7.79
N ARG A 180 -27.52 7.43 -8.16
CA ARG A 180 -27.50 6.31 -7.22
C ARG A 180 -26.10 5.99 -6.72
N THR A 181 -25.05 6.57 -7.29
CA THR A 181 -23.67 6.31 -6.92
C THR A 181 -23.34 6.96 -5.58
N ALA A 182 -22.97 6.14 -4.61
CA ALA A 182 -22.52 6.58 -3.28
C ALA A 182 -21.09 7.12 -3.33
N ALA A 183 -20.21 6.41 -4.06
CA ALA A 183 -18.81 6.78 -4.15
C ALA A 183 -18.16 6.32 -5.46
N ILE A 184 -17.12 7.04 -5.85
CA ILE A 184 -16.09 6.64 -6.81
C ILE A 184 -14.87 6.25 -5.99
N LEU A 185 -14.36 5.02 -6.18
CA LEU A 185 -13.19 4.49 -5.48
C LEU A 185 -12.03 4.32 -6.47
N LEU A 186 -10.90 4.97 -6.20
CA LEU A 186 -9.71 4.92 -7.02
C LEU A 186 -8.43 4.83 -6.17
N GLU A 187 -7.43 4.09 -6.66
CA GLU A 187 -6.04 4.24 -6.25
C GLU A 187 -5.40 5.35 -7.09
N PRO A 188 -4.54 6.23 -6.55
CA PRO A 188 -3.80 7.21 -7.37
C PRO A 188 -2.85 6.55 -8.38
N MET A 189 -2.27 5.41 -8.00
CA MET A 189 -1.56 4.46 -8.85
C MET A 189 -1.90 3.06 -8.39
N GLN A 190 -2.25 2.18 -9.32
CA GLN A 190 -2.62 0.80 -8.99
C GLN A 190 -1.37 -0.04 -8.72
N GLY A 191 -1.09 -0.31 -7.45
CA GLY A 191 0.09 -1.05 -7.02
C GLY A 191 0.07 -2.52 -7.42
N GLU A 192 -1.02 -3.23 -7.16
CA GLU A 192 -1.14 -4.68 -7.39
C GLU A 192 -1.28 -5.05 -8.88
N ALA A 193 -1.69 -4.12 -9.72
CA ALA A 193 -1.68 -4.28 -11.18
C ALA A 193 -0.26 -4.16 -11.79
N GLY A 194 0.77 -3.90 -10.97
CA GLY A 194 2.14 -3.71 -11.41
C GLY A 194 2.50 -2.24 -11.63
N VAL A 195 2.05 -1.38 -10.75
CA VAL A 195 2.29 0.07 -10.76
C VAL A 195 1.74 0.72 -12.04
N VAL A 196 0.44 0.72 -12.18
CA VAL A 196 -0.23 1.40 -13.30
C VAL A 196 -0.52 2.85 -12.91
N VAL A 197 0.02 3.78 -13.69
CA VAL A 197 -0.15 5.23 -13.49
C VAL A 197 -1.28 5.69 -14.42
N PRO A 198 -2.28 6.44 -13.92
CA PRO A 198 -3.36 6.94 -14.77
C PRO A 198 -2.86 8.11 -15.62
N PRO A 199 -3.57 8.47 -16.71
CA PRO A 199 -3.32 9.70 -17.45
C PRO A 199 -3.41 10.94 -16.54
N GLU A 200 -2.62 11.96 -16.86
CA GLU A 200 -2.66 13.24 -16.17
C GLU A 200 -4.11 13.81 -16.14
N GLY A 201 -4.50 14.35 -15.00
CA GLY A 201 -5.84 14.93 -14.82
C GLY A 201 -6.96 13.92 -14.52
N TYR A 202 -6.71 12.60 -14.55
CA TYR A 202 -7.75 11.60 -14.29
C TYR A 202 -8.41 11.73 -12.91
N LEU A 203 -7.63 11.92 -11.84
CA LEU A 203 -8.18 12.12 -10.50
C LEU A 203 -8.96 13.44 -10.37
N ALA A 204 -8.53 14.49 -11.06
CA ALA A 204 -9.26 15.75 -11.10
C ALA A 204 -10.61 15.61 -11.86
N ALA A 205 -10.62 14.85 -12.96
CA ALA A 205 -11.85 14.50 -13.67
C ALA A 205 -12.79 13.66 -12.78
N ALA A 206 -12.26 12.68 -12.05
CA ALA A 206 -13.04 11.90 -11.09
C ALA A 206 -13.67 12.77 -9.99
N ARG A 207 -12.93 13.79 -9.50
CA ARG A 207 -13.49 14.76 -8.55
C ARG A 207 -14.65 15.53 -9.14
N ALA A 208 -14.49 16.06 -10.37
CA ALA A 208 -15.55 16.80 -11.05
C ALA A 208 -16.82 15.95 -11.27
N ILE A 209 -16.62 14.70 -11.75
CA ILE A 209 -17.73 13.75 -11.94
C ILE A 209 -18.43 13.45 -10.60
N ALA A 210 -17.67 13.27 -9.52
CA ALA A 210 -18.26 13.03 -8.20
C ALA A 210 -19.06 14.24 -7.70
N ASP A 211 -18.56 15.47 -7.93
CA ASP A 211 -19.24 16.70 -7.55
C ASP A 211 -20.57 16.88 -8.34
N ASP A 212 -20.59 16.60 -9.64
CA ASP A 212 -21.76 16.71 -10.51
C ASP A 212 -22.91 15.79 -10.06
N HIS A 213 -22.60 14.64 -9.49
CA HIS A 213 -23.60 13.65 -9.02
C HIS A 213 -23.77 13.65 -7.50
N GLY A 214 -23.04 14.48 -6.76
CA GLY A 214 -23.03 14.48 -5.29
C GLY A 214 -22.60 13.13 -4.70
N SER A 215 -21.69 12.43 -5.39
CA SER A 215 -21.06 11.21 -4.95
C SER A 215 -19.80 11.51 -4.12
N LEU A 216 -19.38 10.61 -3.25
CA LEU A 216 -18.11 10.75 -2.57
C LEU A 216 -16.95 10.36 -3.51
N LEU A 217 -15.86 11.11 -3.49
CA LEU A 217 -14.59 10.65 -4.04
C LEU A 217 -13.79 9.99 -2.92
N TRP A 218 -13.60 8.69 -3.01
CA TRP A 218 -12.81 7.88 -2.10
C TRP A 218 -11.49 7.48 -2.77
N ILE A 219 -10.38 7.94 -2.20
CA ILE A 219 -9.04 7.64 -2.67
C ILE A 219 -8.39 6.61 -1.74
N ASP A 220 -7.96 5.49 -2.30
CA ASP A 220 -7.20 4.46 -1.60
C ASP A 220 -5.69 4.72 -1.73
N GLU A 221 -5.12 5.29 -0.68
CA GLU A 221 -3.69 5.58 -0.55
C GLU A 221 -2.94 4.51 0.28
N VAL A 222 -3.53 3.34 0.43
CA VAL A 222 -2.93 2.25 1.22
C VAL A 222 -1.53 1.88 0.73
N GLN A 223 -1.27 1.95 -0.58
CA GLN A 223 0.04 1.62 -1.14
C GLN A 223 0.85 2.85 -1.57
N THR A 224 0.21 3.94 -1.92
CA THR A 224 0.84 5.14 -2.49
C THR A 224 1.17 6.21 -1.46
N GLY A 225 0.48 6.19 -0.32
CA GLY A 225 0.63 7.21 0.73
C GLY A 225 1.88 7.04 1.60
N LEU A 226 1.99 7.94 2.58
CA LEU A 226 3.00 7.93 3.62
C LEU A 226 4.45 7.96 3.08
N GLY A 227 4.70 8.86 2.13
CA GLY A 227 6.05 9.11 1.61
C GLY A 227 6.48 8.21 0.45
N ARG A 228 5.72 7.15 0.12
CA ARG A 228 6.09 6.15 -0.89
C ARG A 228 6.45 6.74 -2.26
N VAL A 229 5.75 7.81 -2.66
CA VAL A 229 5.92 8.48 -3.95
C VAL A 229 6.74 9.79 -3.86
N GLY A 230 7.41 10.05 -2.74
CA GLY A 230 8.17 11.29 -2.52
C GLY A 230 7.32 12.46 -2.02
N ARG A 231 6.05 12.23 -1.71
CA ARG A 231 5.12 13.15 -1.03
C ARG A 231 4.22 12.39 -0.08
N TRP A 232 3.51 13.09 0.81
CA TRP A 232 2.69 12.42 1.83
C TRP A 232 1.59 11.57 1.22
N PHE A 233 0.90 12.09 0.21
CA PHE A 233 -0.15 11.39 -0.53
C PHE A 233 0.03 11.59 -2.03
N ALA A 234 -0.17 10.54 -2.81
CA ALA A 234 -0.05 10.63 -4.26
C ALA A 234 -1.19 11.47 -4.90
N SER A 235 -2.30 11.60 -4.18
CA SER A 235 -3.46 12.41 -4.58
C SER A 235 -3.40 13.86 -4.13
N GLU A 236 -2.27 14.38 -3.67
CA GLU A 236 -2.11 15.80 -3.33
C GLU A 236 -2.64 16.71 -4.45
N GLY A 237 -3.40 17.75 -4.06
CA GLY A 237 -4.06 18.66 -4.98
C GLY A 237 -5.44 18.20 -5.47
N VAL A 238 -5.87 16.98 -5.17
CA VAL A 238 -7.23 16.49 -5.44
C VAL A 238 -8.00 16.35 -4.13
N ARG A 239 -9.11 17.07 -4.01
CA ARG A 239 -9.96 17.02 -2.82
C ARG A 239 -10.73 15.70 -2.77
N ALA A 240 -10.28 14.76 -1.93
CA ALA A 240 -11.06 13.57 -1.61
C ALA A 240 -12.13 13.86 -0.54
N ASP A 241 -13.17 13.02 -0.47
CA ASP A 241 -14.11 12.98 0.66
C ASP A 241 -13.75 11.87 1.64
N VAL A 242 -13.12 10.80 1.16
CA VAL A 242 -12.63 9.69 1.95
C VAL A 242 -11.21 9.33 1.51
N LEU A 243 -10.32 9.17 2.48
CA LEU A 243 -8.94 8.72 2.26
C LEU A 243 -8.68 7.48 3.11
N THR A 244 -8.17 6.41 2.52
CA THR A 244 -7.78 5.21 3.26
C THR A 244 -6.28 4.99 3.20
N VAL A 245 -5.67 4.70 4.34
CA VAL A 245 -4.22 4.50 4.50
C VAL A 245 -3.92 3.27 5.37
N ALA A 246 -2.78 2.64 5.14
CA ALA A 246 -2.23 1.56 5.95
C ALA A 246 -0.75 1.34 5.59
N LYS A 247 -0.30 0.10 5.48
CA LYS A 247 1.05 -0.30 5.01
C LYS A 247 2.16 0.56 5.63
N GLY A 248 2.71 1.50 4.85
CA GLY A 248 3.78 2.40 5.28
C GLY A 248 3.48 3.19 6.55
N LEU A 249 2.20 3.40 6.89
CA LEU A 249 1.79 4.13 8.10
C LEU A 249 2.42 3.55 9.38
N GLY A 250 2.46 2.23 9.52
CA GLY A 250 3.01 1.57 10.70
C GLY A 250 4.45 1.08 10.55
N GLY A 251 5.07 1.23 9.36
CA GLY A 251 6.44 0.80 9.12
C GLY A 251 6.69 -0.70 9.36
N GLY A 252 5.66 -1.53 9.27
CA GLY A 252 5.68 -2.96 9.60
C GLY A 252 4.78 -3.32 10.79
N PHE A 253 4.38 -2.35 11.62
CA PHE A 253 3.40 -2.56 12.67
C PHE A 253 1.97 -2.47 12.12
N PRO A 254 1.04 -3.40 12.46
CA PRO A 254 -0.31 -3.40 11.90
C PRO A 254 -1.13 -2.19 12.33
N ILE A 255 -1.42 -1.31 11.38
CA ILE A 255 -2.32 -0.16 11.53
C ILE A 255 -2.88 0.24 10.17
N GLY A 256 -4.10 0.76 10.15
CA GLY A 256 -4.72 1.45 9.03
C GLY A 256 -5.62 2.56 9.54
N ALA A 257 -6.07 3.41 8.64
CA ALA A 257 -7.02 4.46 8.96
C ALA A 257 -7.93 4.77 7.77
N CYS A 258 -9.18 5.09 8.08
CA CYS A 258 -10.15 5.72 7.19
C CYS A 258 -10.36 7.16 7.66
N LEU A 259 -10.00 8.12 6.82
CA LEU A 259 -10.23 9.54 7.04
C LEU A 259 -11.50 9.94 6.30
N GLY A 260 -12.52 10.38 7.04
CA GLY A 260 -13.67 11.08 6.48
C GLY A 260 -13.36 12.58 6.46
N LEU A 261 -13.29 13.17 5.27
CA LEU A 261 -12.86 14.55 5.09
C LEU A 261 -14.05 15.50 5.01
N GLY A 262 -13.98 16.63 5.68
CA GLY A 262 -15.11 17.60 5.78
C GLY A 262 -16.38 16.92 6.28
N ALA A 263 -17.46 17.04 5.56
CA ALA A 263 -18.78 16.49 5.93
C ALA A 263 -18.79 14.95 6.03
N ALA A 264 -17.90 14.27 5.33
CA ALA A 264 -17.79 12.80 5.41
C ALA A 264 -17.32 12.33 6.80
N GLY A 265 -16.64 13.17 7.57
CA GLY A 265 -16.22 12.88 8.94
C GLY A 265 -17.39 12.58 9.91
N ASP A 266 -18.59 13.06 9.60
CA ASP A 266 -19.78 12.88 10.43
C ASP A 266 -20.72 11.75 9.93
N LEU A 267 -20.39 11.06 8.86
CA LEU A 267 -21.25 10.00 8.32
C LEU A 267 -21.33 8.76 9.19
N LEU A 268 -20.23 8.36 9.82
CA LEU A 268 -20.26 7.28 10.83
C LEU A 268 -20.57 7.87 12.21
N GLN A 269 -21.60 7.33 12.85
CA GLN A 269 -22.09 7.74 14.15
C GLN A 269 -21.89 6.60 15.18
N PRO A 270 -21.99 6.86 16.50
CA PRO A 270 -21.89 5.83 17.51
C PRO A 270 -22.74 4.60 17.21
N GLY A 271 -22.13 3.40 17.27
CA GLY A 271 -22.76 2.13 16.98
C GLY A 271 -22.77 1.71 15.49
N ASN A 272 -22.38 2.59 14.56
CA ASN A 272 -22.39 2.23 13.13
C ASN A 272 -21.22 1.33 12.73
N HIS A 273 -20.07 1.49 13.38
CA HIS A 273 -18.88 0.68 13.16
C HIS A 273 -18.04 0.59 14.44
N GLY A 274 -17.10 -0.36 14.47
CA GLY A 274 -16.23 -0.55 15.63
C GLY A 274 -15.08 -1.50 15.33
N THR A 275 -14.08 -1.46 16.20
CA THR A 275 -12.90 -2.32 16.16
C THR A 275 -12.37 -2.50 17.58
N THR A 276 -11.83 -3.67 17.88
CA THR A 276 -11.22 -3.94 19.19
C THR A 276 -9.84 -3.31 19.27
N PHE A 277 -8.98 -3.52 18.27
CA PHE A 277 -7.57 -3.13 18.32
C PHE A 277 -7.24 -1.86 17.52
N GLY A 278 -8.09 -1.44 16.59
CA GLY A 278 -7.84 -0.25 15.77
C GLY A 278 -7.66 1.00 16.62
N GLY A 279 -6.55 1.70 16.44
CA GLY A 279 -6.18 2.88 17.22
C GLY A 279 -5.59 2.55 18.59
N ASN A 280 -5.11 1.33 18.84
CA ASN A 280 -4.40 1.03 20.07
C ASN A 280 -3.14 1.89 20.22
N PRO A 281 -2.75 2.27 21.45
CA PRO A 281 -1.67 3.24 21.66
C PRO A 281 -0.32 2.79 21.10
N VAL A 282 -0.03 1.48 21.04
CA VAL A 282 1.25 0.97 20.50
C VAL A 282 1.32 1.17 18.99
N ALA A 283 0.24 0.83 18.26
CA ALA A 283 0.16 1.04 16.83
C ALA A 283 0.22 2.54 16.47
N CYS A 284 -0.45 3.39 17.28
CA CYS A 284 -0.42 4.84 17.08
C CYS A 284 0.96 5.42 17.33
N ALA A 285 1.66 4.99 18.39
CA ALA A 285 3.03 5.41 18.68
C ALA A 285 4.00 4.95 17.57
N ALA A 286 3.82 3.74 17.04
CA ALA A 286 4.58 3.26 15.88
C ALA A 286 4.39 4.17 14.66
N ALA A 287 3.15 4.53 14.34
CA ALA A 287 2.83 5.40 13.21
C ALA A 287 3.37 6.83 13.39
N LEU A 288 3.28 7.39 14.59
CA LEU A 288 3.87 8.70 14.91
C LEU A 288 5.39 8.68 14.72
N ALA A 289 6.07 7.61 15.16
CA ALA A 289 7.51 7.46 14.97
C ALA A 289 7.88 7.35 13.48
N VAL A 290 7.08 6.64 12.69
CA VAL A 290 7.28 6.56 11.22
C VAL A 290 7.17 7.95 10.59
N ILE A 291 6.11 8.69 10.90
CA ILE A 291 5.89 10.04 10.35
C ILE A 291 7.04 10.98 10.75
N ALA A 292 7.40 10.99 12.03
CA ALA A 292 8.50 11.83 12.52
C ALA A 292 9.83 11.50 11.83
N THR A 293 10.16 10.21 11.66
CA THR A 293 11.39 9.80 10.98
C THR A 293 11.40 10.22 9.51
N ILE A 294 10.28 10.09 8.81
CA ILE A 294 10.17 10.55 7.40
C ILE A 294 10.48 12.04 7.29
N GLU A 295 10.03 12.85 8.26
CA GLU A 295 10.27 14.31 8.30
C GLU A 295 11.71 14.62 8.71
N ASP A 296 12.17 14.07 9.82
CA ASP A 296 13.45 14.39 10.43
C ASP A 296 14.64 14.00 9.52
N GLU A 297 14.50 12.89 8.79
CA GLU A 297 15.53 12.40 7.87
C GLU A 297 15.33 12.90 6.42
N GLY A 298 14.31 13.71 6.14
CA GLY A 298 14.06 14.27 4.81
C GLY A 298 13.75 13.20 3.75
N LEU A 299 13.08 12.09 4.15
CA LEU A 299 12.91 10.93 3.29
C LEU A 299 12.04 11.20 2.06
N LEU A 300 11.18 12.23 2.05
CA LEU A 300 10.37 12.55 0.86
C LEU A 300 11.26 12.97 -0.32
N GLU A 301 12.25 13.84 -0.08
CA GLU A 301 13.21 14.25 -1.09
C GLU A 301 14.12 13.08 -1.50
N HIS A 302 14.62 12.31 -0.52
CA HIS A 302 15.43 11.13 -0.77
C HIS A 302 14.71 10.13 -1.69
N VAL A 303 13.45 9.81 -1.40
CA VAL A 303 12.60 8.91 -2.20
C VAL A 303 12.44 9.43 -3.63
N THR A 304 12.25 10.73 -3.80
CA THR A 304 12.12 11.36 -5.11
C THR A 304 13.39 11.19 -5.93
N VAL A 305 14.54 11.57 -5.35
CA VAL A 305 15.85 11.53 -6.03
C VAL A 305 16.25 10.09 -6.35
N LEU A 306 16.13 9.18 -5.38
CA LEU A 306 16.50 7.78 -5.56
C LEU A 306 15.58 7.06 -6.54
N GLY A 307 14.29 7.41 -6.51
CA GLY A 307 13.29 6.89 -7.45
C GLY A 307 13.59 7.28 -8.90
N HIS A 308 14.02 8.52 -9.16
CA HIS A 308 14.49 8.94 -10.49
C HIS A 308 15.69 8.13 -10.93
N LYS A 309 16.72 8.00 -10.07
CA LYS A 309 17.92 7.22 -10.37
C LYS A 309 17.61 5.77 -10.74
N LEU A 310 16.75 5.10 -9.97
CA LEU A 310 16.35 3.73 -10.25
C LEU A 310 15.60 3.61 -11.58
N ARG A 311 14.61 4.48 -11.82
CA ARG A 311 13.84 4.43 -13.07
C ARG A 311 14.72 4.65 -14.30
N ASP A 312 15.57 5.68 -14.28
CA ASP A 312 16.46 6.00 -15.40
C ASP A 312 17.47 4.87 -15.66
N GLY A 313 18.05 4.30 -14.59
CA GLY A 313 18.98 3.20 -14.70
C GLY A 313 18.36 1.90 -15.21
N LEU A 314 17.14 1.57 -14.77
CA LEU A 314 16.42 0.38 -15.24
C LEU A 314 15.95 0.52 -16.69
N ALA A 315 15.50 1.72 -17.08
CA ALA A 315 15.05 2.02 -18.46
C ALA A 315 16.19 2.01 -19.47
N ALA A 316 17.44 2.07 -19.05
CA ALA A 316 18.59 2.04 -19.94
C ALA A 316 18.83 0.68 -20.62
N ASP A 317 18.28 -0.41 -20.07
CA ASP A 317 18.38 -1.75 -20.69
C ASP A 317 17.23 -1.97 -21.69
N SER A 318 17.56 -2.27 -22.93
CA SER A 318 16.60 -2.45 -24.03
C SER A 318 15.62 -3.62 -23.85
N ARG A 319 15.87 -4.50 -22.88
CA ARG A 319 14.98 -5.61 -22.51
C ARG A 319 13.85 -5.17 -21.56
N VAL A 320 13.90 -3.93 -21.10
CA VAL A 320 12.83 -3.26 -20.36
C VAL A 320 12.03 -2.41 -21.35
N ALA A 321 10.77 -2.79 -21.59
CA ALA A 321 9.92 -2.12 -22.56
C ALA A 321 9.38 -0.78 -22.02
N GLU A 322 9.12 -0.71 -20.71
CA GLU A 322 8.59 0.49 -20.03
C GLU A 322 9.01 0.49 -18.56
N VAL A 323 9.32 1.68 -18.04
CA VAL A 323 9.46 1.92 -16.59
C VAL A 323 8.53 3.06 -16.20
N ARG A 324 7.73 2.86 -15.15
CA ARG A 324 6.72 3.83 -14.68
C ARG A 324 6.64 3.87 -13.15
N GLY A 325 5.90 4.84 -12.63
CA GLY A 325 5.70 5.07 -11.21
C GLY A 325 6.36 6.33 -10.72
N GLU A 326 6.28 6.58 -9.41
CA GLU A 326 6.85 7.75 -8.75
C GLU A 326 7.55 7.34 -7.46
N GLY A 327 8.56 8.11 -7.05
CA GLY A 327 9.35 7.82 -5.88
C GLY A 327 9.87 6.38 -5.89
N LEU A 328 9.67 5.66 -4.80
CA LEU A 328 10.06 4.26 -4.65
C LEU A 328 8.87 3.28 -4.83
N LEU A 329 7.90 3.65 -5.64
CA LEU A 329 6.88 2.73 -6.19
C LEU A 329 7.09 2.64 -7.69
N ILE A 330 7.85 1.65 -8.13
CA ILE A 330 8.34 1.53 -9.51
C ILE A 330 7.82 0.22 -10.11
N GLY A 331 7.20 0.33 -11.29
CA GLY A 331 6.81 -0.79 -12.13
C GLY A 331 7.62 -0.79 -13.41
N LEU A 332 8.01 -1.95 -13.87
CA LEU A 332 8.63 -2.09 -15.19
C LEU A 332 8.05 -3.28 -15.94
N ASP A 333 7.84 -3.11 -17.24
CA ASP A 333 7.43 -4.15 -18.14
C ASP A 333 8.65 -4.68 -18.91
N LEU A 334 8.81 -6.00 -18.92
CA LEU A 334 9.81 -6.69 -19.71
C LEU A 334 9.29 -6.89 -21.14
N VAL A 335 10.21 -7.01 -22.10
CA VAL A 335 9.86 -7.32 -23.49
C VAL A 335 9.29 -8.74 -23.66
N SER A 336 9.36 -9.59 -22.61
CA SER A 336 8.87 -10.97 -22.61
C SER A 336 8.22 -11.36 -21.29
N GLU A 337 7.44 -12.46 -21.29
CA GLU A 337 6.82 -13.05 -20.09
C GLU A 337 7.83 -13.84 -19.25
N SER A 338 8.80 -13.14 -18.68
CA SER A 338 9.94 -13.71 -17.94
C SER A 338 10.10 -13.18 -16.51
N SER A 339 9.10 -12.49 -15.98
CA SER A 339 9.19 -11.84 -14.66
C SER A 339 9.51 -12.82 -13.52
N ALA A 340 8.95 -14.05 -13.57
CA ALA A 340 9.23 -15.06 -12.56
C ALA A 340 10.70 -15.52 -12.58
N GLN A 341 11.29 -15.65 -13.79
CA GLN A 341 12.69 -15.99 -13.99
C GLN A 341 13.61 -14.84 -13.53
N VAL A 342 13.22 -13.59 -13.82
CA VAL A 342 13.94 -12.40 -13.34
C VAL A 342 13.94 -12.32 -11.81
N VAL A 343 12.81 -12.58 -11.17
CA VAL A 343 12.75 -12.62 -9.69
C VAL A 343 13.65 -13.72 -9.12
N ALA A 344 13.66 -14.91 -9.73
CA ALA A 344 14.53 -15.99 -9.29
C ALA A 344 16.02 -15.64 -9.48
N ALA A 345 16.41 -15.13 -10.65
CA ALA A 345 17.78 -14.73 -10.95
C ALA A 345 18.26 -13.56 -10.07
N ALA A 346 17.37 -12.64 -9.70
CA ALA A 346 17.64 -11.56 -8.76
C ALA A 346 17.88 -12.11 -7.35
N GLN A 347 17.04 -13.04 -6.89
CA GLN A 347 17.20 -13.68 -5.58
C GLN A 347 18.54 -14.40 -5.45
N GLU A 348 18.99 -15.12 -6.48
CA GLU A 348 20.32 -15.77 -6.52
C GLU A 348 21.47 -14.76 -6.42
N ARG A 349 21.22 -13.48 -6.74
CA ARG A 349 22.19 -12.38 -6.65
C ARG A 349 22.00 -11.48 -5.42
N GLY A 350 21.17 -11.90 -4.48
CA GLY A 350 20.97 -11.18 -3.23
C GLY A 350 19.94 -10.05 -3.31
N PHE A 351 18.99 -10.07 -4.27
CA PHE A 351 17.92 -9.07 -4.36
C PHE A 351 16.54 -9.70 -4.29
N ILE A 352 15.67 -9.18 -3.42
CA ILE A 352 14.27 -9.61 -3.35
C ILE A 352 13.42 -8.66 -4.19
N LEU A 353 12.85 -9.16 -5.28
CA LEU A 353 11.96 -8.47 -6.19
C LEU A 353 10.56 -9.10 -6.17
N ASN A 354 9.60 -8.45 -6.84
CA ASN A 354 8.22 -8.96 -6.99
C ASN A 354 7.76 -8.94 -8.44
N ALA A 355 7.07 -10.01 -8.86
CA ALA A 355 6.47 -10.17 -10.17
C ALA A 355 4.93 -10.22 -10.05
N PRO A 356 4.20 -9.10 -10.18
CA PRO A 356 2.75 -9.06 -10.09
C PRO A 356 2.04 -9.67 -11.32
N THR A 357 2.68 -9.68 -12.49
CA THR A 357 2.19 -10.31 -13.73
C THR A 357 3.33 -11.01 -14.46
N PRO A 358 3.05 -11.84 -15.48
CA PRO A 358 4.09 -12.60 -16.20
C PRO A 358 5.19 -11.74 -16.84
N SER A 359 4.91 -10.49 -17.20
CA SER A 359 5.88 -9.57 -17.82
C SER A 359 6.27 -8.38 -16.96
N ARG A 360 5.74 -8.27 -15.71
CA ARG A 360 5.94 -7.09 -14.86
C ARG A 360 6.78 -7.39 -13.64
N ILE A 361 7.68 -6.46 -13.31
CA ILE A 361 8.41 -6.40 -12.04
C ILE A 361 7.94 -5.15 -11.29
N ARG A 362 7.74 -5.28 -9.98
CA ARG A 362 7.47 -4.16 -9.08
C ARG A 362 8.58 -4.03 -8.06
N LEU A 363 9.05 -2.80 -7.85
CA LEU A 363 9.93 -2.41 -6.76
C LEU A 363 9.16 -1.50 -5.81
N ALA A 364 9.24 -1.81 -4.53
CA ALA A 364 8.66 -1.03 -3.44
C ALA A 364 9.53 -1.14 -2.18
N PRO A 365 10.84 -0.81 -2.28
CA PRO A 365 11.79 -0.96 -1.17
C PRO A 365 11.44 -0.04 0.01
N PRO A 366 12.06 -0.23 1.18
CA PRO A 366 12.03 0.76 2.26
C PRO A 366 12.41 2.16 1.78
N LEU A 367 11.82 3.20 2.38
CA LEU A 367 12.15 4.61 2.05
C LEU A 367 13.58 4.97 2.42
N VAL A 368 14.17 4.22 3.35
CA VAL A 368 15.55 4.33 3.80
C VAL A 368 16.55 3.51 2.94
N LEU A 369 16.12 2.98 1.78
CA LEU A 369 17.02 2.31 0.85
C LEU A 369 18.18 3.25 0.50
N THR A 370 19.42 2.76 0.61
CA THR A 370 20.60 3.60 0.35
C THR A 370 20.86 3.77 -1.15
N THR A 371 21.64 4.79 -1.49
CA THR A 371 22.10 4.97 -2.87
C THR A 371 22.97 3.80 -3.32
N ASP A 372 23.80 3.26 -2.41
CA ASP A 372 24.68 2.12 -2.70
C ASP A 372 23.89 0.86 -3.01
N ASP A 373 22.77 0.59 -2.29
CA ASP A 373 21.88 -0.53 -2.57
C ASP A 373 21.21 -0.40 -3.94
N ALA A 374 20.78 0.81 -4.29
CA ALA A 374 20.19 1.09 -5.60
C ALA A 374 21.23 0.89 -6.72
N GLU A 375 22.45 1.38 -6.54
CA GLU A 375 23.56 1.21 -7.49
C GLU A 375 23.95 -0.26 -7.63
N ALA A 376 23.94 -1.02 -6.53
CA ALA A 376 24.20 -2.47 -6.56
C ALA A 376 23.18 -3.21 -7.42
N LEU A 377 21.88 -2.89 -7.28
CA LEU A 377 20.84 -3.47 -8.15
C LEU A 377 21.07 -3.08 -9.62
N LEU A 378 21.30 -1.79 -9.90
CA LEU A 378 21.51 -1.30 -11.27
C LEU A 378 22.74 -1.95 -11.93
N ALA A 379 23.83 -2.12 -11.19
CA ALA A 379 25.03 -2.81 -11.68
C ALA A 379 24.79 -4.31 -11.95
N ALA A 380 23.96 -4.95 -11.14
CA ALA A 380 23.62 -6.37 -11.30
C ALA A 380 22.54 -6.62 -12.37
N TRP A 381 21.75 -5.59 -12.72
CA TRP A 381 20.53 -5.70 -13.53
C TRP A 381 20.74 -6.39 -14.88
N PRO A 382 21.74 -6.00 -15.72
CA PRO A 382 21.98 -6.70 -16.99
C PRO A 382 22.25 -8.20 -16.80
N GLY A 383 23.06 -8.57 -15.80
CA GLY A 383 23.37 -9.96 -15.49
C GLY A 383 22.19 -10.76 -14.94
N ILE A 384 21.24 -10.09 -14.24
CA ILE A 384 19.97 -10.68 -13.82
C ILE A 384 19.12 -11.04 -15.04
N LEU A 385 18.98 -10.11 -15.98
CA LEU A 385 18.23 -10.33 -17.22
C LEU A 385 18.85 -11.42 -18.11
N ASP A 386 20.20 -11.45 -18.20
CA ASP A 386 20.92 -12.53 -18.92
C ASP A 386 20.62 -13.91 -18.34
N ALA A 387 20.71 -14.03 -17.01
CA ALA A 387 20.46 -15.30 -16.32
C ALA A 387 18.98 -15.73 -16.40
N ALA A 388 18.06 -14.75 -16.47
CA ALA A 388 16.63 -15.00 -16.67
C ALA A 388 16.28 -15.35 -18.13
N GLY A 389 17.22 -15.27 -19.07
CA GLY A 389 17.01 -15.55 -20.49
C GLY A 389 16.17 -14.50 -21.21
N VAL A 390 16.12 -13.27 -20.70
CA VAL A 390 15.45 -12.14 -21.37
C VAL A 390 16.32 -11.67 -22.51
N GLN A 391 15.80 -11.72 -23.74
CA GLN A 391 16.53 -11.35 -24.98
C GLN A 391 15.98 -10.07 -25.60
#